data_efb4d553d5ebc2bd00521b993f97e802
#
_entry.id   efb4d553d5ebc2bd00521b993f97e802
#
_cell.length_a   1.000
_cell.length_b   1.000
_cell.length_c   1.000
_cell.angle_alpha   90.00
_cell.angle_beta   90.00
_cell.angle_gamma   90.00
#
_symmetry.space_group_name_H-M   'P 1'
#
loop_
_entity.id
_entity.type
_entity.pdbx_description
1 polymer ?
#
loop_
_entity_poly.entity_id
_entity_poly.type
_entity_poly.pdbx_seq_one_letter_code
_entity_poly.pdbx_strand_id
1 'polypeptide(L)'
;MIYVLFDYWDTIRGFFSWVGESAAIMMVLSGLMAITWLGFERKRRGSFTKRKAQEEEFDITKFLRGLSYLGLVLGIFVIWSGVIGLIRNIPPSFEYRDVTEDAANHFTCIFLIVIGITMFMKPISDLPLSSIIGLLAGTATAIIIAVIVPDSAVKLIAGVINPKWLLVIIFIMITVIVALTVKFYVGVLKTISKFLSWPPIAFIIMIFCLVQGFALWIWGVSIFGLNIL
;
A
#
# COMPACT_ATOMS: atom_id res chain seq x y z
N MET A 1 -14.06 -32.75 2.60
CA MET A 1 -14.25 -31.30 2.57
C MET A 1 -13.22 -30.54 3.43
N ILE A 2 -12.91 -30.98 4.64
CA ILE A 2 -11.91 -30.36 5.52
C ILE A 2 -10.48 -30.44 4.92
N TYR A 3 -10.06 -31.55 4.34
CA TYR A 3 -8.73 -31.74 3.73
C TYR A 3 -8.45 -30.76 2.57
N VAL A 4 -9.45 -30.43 1.76
CA VAL A 4 -9.32 -29.49 0.64
C VAL A 4 -9.07 -28.06 1.15
N LEU A 5 -9.68 -27.67 2.28
CA LEU A 5 -9.46 -26.37 2.91
C LEU A 5 -8.05 -26.23 3.49
N PHE A 6 -7.46 -27.30 4.04
CA PHE A 6 -6.08 -27.31 4.53
C PHE A 6 -5.07 -27.15 3.39
N ASP A 7 -5.29 -27.82 2.26
CA ASP A 7 -4.42 -27.74 1.08
C ASP A 7 -4.40 -26.30 0.49
N TYR A 8 -5.55 -25.63 0.41
CA TYR A 8 -5.62 -24.22 0.01
C TYR A 8 -4.90 -23.29 0.99
N TRP A 9 -4.98 -23.57 2.29
CA TRP A 9 -4.34 -22.76 3.31
C TRP A 9 -2.82 -22.87 3.26
N ASP A 10 -2.29 -24.03 3.02
CA ASP A 10 -0.85 -24.27 2.87
C ASP A 10 -0.32 -23.64 1.58
N THR A 11 -1.10 -23.69 0.49
CA THR A 11 -0.76 -22.99 -0.76
C THR A 11 -0.71 -21.48 -0.57
N ILE A 12 -1.68 -20.90 0.13
CA ILE A 12 -1.71 -19.46 0.44
C ILE A 12 -0.52 -19.07 1.32
N ARG A 13 -0.22 -19.85 2.35
CA ARG A 13 0.96 -19.62 3.21
C ARG A 13 2.26 -19.70 2.42
N GLY A 14 2.39 -20.69 1.55
CA GLY A 14 3.55 -20.85 0.68
C GLY A 14 3.76 -19.65 -0.23
N PHE A 15 2.70 -19.13 -0.84
CA PHE A 15 2.76 -17.94 -1.67
C PHE A 15 3.22 -16.70 -0.89
N PHE A 16 2.65 -16.44 0.29
CA PHE A 16 3.03 -15.29 1.10
C PHE A 16 4.44 -15.42 1.69
N SER A 17 4.91 -16.65 1.98
CA SER A 17 6.30 -16.91 2.36
C SER A 17 7.24 -16.59 1.21
N TRP A 18 6.95 -17.09 0.02
CA TRP A 18 7.73 -16.80 -1.18
C TRP A 18 7.83 -15.31 -1.50
N VAL A 19 6.72 -14.57 -1.39
CA VAL A 19 6.73 -13.09 -1.55
C VAL A 19 7.65 -12.43 -0.51
N GLY A 20 7.64 -12.91 0.74
CA GLY A 20 8.52 -12.42 1.80
C GLY A 20 10.01 -12.64 1.50
N GLU A 21 10.35 -13.77 0.90
CA GLU A 21 11.72 -14.15 0.52
C GLU A 21 12.19 -13.54 -0.81
N SER A 22 11.29 -12.83 -1.52
CA SER A 22 11.53 -12.28 -2.86
C SER A 22 11.73 -10.76 -2.86
N ALA A 23 12.33 -10.19 -1.82
CA ALA A 23 12.50 -8.75 -1.69
C ALA A 23 13.29 -8.12 -2.86
N ALA A 24 14.32 -8.81 -3.38
CA ALA A 24 15.07 -8.38 -4.56
C ALA A 24 14.18 -8.29 -5.80
N ILE A 25 13.31 -9.28 -6.03
CA ILE A 25 12.35 -9.29 -7.14
C ILE A 25 11.32 -8.16 -6.98
N MET A 26 10.81 -7.97 -5.76
CA MET A 26 9.88 -6.87 -5.46
C MET A 26 10.52 -5.51 -5.71
N MET A 27 11.82 -5.37 -5.46
CA MET A 27 12.60 -4.17 -5.78
C MET A 27 12.65 -3.92 -7.29
N VAL A 28 12.96 -4.93 -8.11
CA VAL A 28 12.97 -4.82 -9.58
C VAL A 28 11.58 -4.45 -10.10
N LEU A 29 10.52 -5.11 -9.63
CA LEU A 29 9.15 -4.82 -10.01
C LEU A 29 8.74 -3.39 -9.64
N SER A 30 9.18 -2.89 -8.49
CA SER A 30 8.97 -1.51 -8.06
C SER A 30 9.66 -0.51 -9.00
N GLY A 31 10.87 -0.82 -9.46
CA GLY A 31 11.59 -0.04 -10.47
C GLY A 31 10.84 0.02 -11.82
N LEU A 32 10.32 -1.10 -12.28
CA LEU A 32 9.49 -1.16 -13.50
C LEU A 32 8.20 -0.34 -13.34
N MET A 33 7.57 -0.38 -12.15
CA MET A 33 6.40 0.45 -11.88
C MET A 33 6.74 1.95 -11.85
N ALA A 34 7.92 2.34 -11.41
CA ALA A 34 8.36 3.74 -11.45
C ALA A 34 8.47 4.29 -12.88
N ILE A 35 8.75 3.44 -13.88
CA ILE A 35 8.72 3.81 -15.30
C ILE A 35 7.31 4.31 -15.70
N THR A 36 6.28 3.66 -15.19
CA THR A 36 4.89 4.05 -15.49
C THR A 36 4.56 5.42 -14.91
N TRP A 37 5.14 5.78 -13.75
CA TRP A 37 4.98 7.11 -13.17
C TRP A 37 5.60 8.19 -14.04
N LEU A 38 6.79 7.93 -14.58
CA LEU A 38 7.46 8.83 -15.51
C LEU A 38 6.65 9.04 -16.79
N GLY A 39 6.09 7.97 -17.36
CA GLY A 39 5.23 8.03 -18.54
C GLY A 39 3.98 8.87 -18.30
N PHE A 40 3.32 8.68 -17.17
CA PHE A 40 2.11 9.40 -16.81
C PHE A 40 2.34 10.90 -16.58
N GLU A 41 3.40 11.26 -15.86
CA GLU A 41 3.73 12.67 -15.58
C GLU A 41 4.26 13.41 -16.82
N ARG A 42 5.01 12.73 -17.69
CA ARG A 42 5.47 13.32 -18.95
C ARG A 42 4.29 13.71 -19.84
N LYS A 43 3.26 12.88 -19.89
CA LYS A 43 2.04 13.16 -20.66
C LYS A 43 1.27 14.35 -20.05
N ARG A 44 1.17 14.44 -18.73
CA ARG A 44 0.47 15.53 -18.03
C ARG A 44 1.12 16.90 -18.27
N ARG A 45 2.46 16.95 -18.39
CA ARG A 45 3.22 18.17 -18.64
C ARG A 45 3.35 18.52 -20.13
N GLY A 46 3.27 17.55 -21.03
CA GLY A 46 3.39 17.74 -22.49
C GLY A 46 2.19 18.41 -23.16
N SER A 47 1.14 18.76 -22.41
CA SER A 47 -0.08 19.39 -22.94
C SER A 47 0.06 20.89 -23.28
N PHE A 48 1.27 21.45 -23.35
CA PHE A 48 1.46 22.82 -23.83
C PHE A 48 1.52 22.94 -25.35
N THR A 49 1.64 21.84 -26.10
CA THR A 49 1.58 21.87 -27.56
C THR A 49 0.29 21.17 -28.02
N LYS A 50 -0.82 21.85 -27.87
CA LYS A 50 -2.12 21.42 -28.44
C LYS A 50 -2.00 21.44 -29.96
N ARG A 51 -2.20 20.33 -30.63
CA ARG A 51 -3.02 20.22 -31.85
C ARG A 51 -2.90 19.00 -32.74
N LYS A 52 -2.42 17.82 -32.38
CA LYS A 52 -2.47 16.69 -33.34
C LYS A 52 -2.48 15.26 -32.76
N ALA A 53 -2.88 15.04 -31.52
CA ALA A 53 -2.74 13.69 -30.93
C ALA A 53 -4.05 13.18 -30.28
N GLN A 54 -5.20 13.42 -30.91
CA GLN A 54 -6.49 13.14 -30.23
C GLN A 54 -7.01 11.71 -30.43
N GLU A 55 -6.53 10.97 -31.42
CA GLU A 55 -7.05 9.62 -31.72
C GLU A 55 -6.19 8.46 -31.17
N GLU A 56 -4.87 8.60 -31.10
CA GLU A 56 -4.00 7.58 -30.46
C GLU A 56 -3.91 7.73 -28.92
N GLU A 57 -4.34 8.87 -28.38
CA GLU A 57 -4.27 9.19 -26.94
C GLU A 57 -5.14 8.31 -26.06
N PHE A 58 -6.22 7.76 -26.57
CA PHE A 58 -7.22 7.07 -25.77
C PHE A 58 -6.75 5.71 -25.25
N ASP A 59 -6.01 4.97 -26.05
CA ASP A 59 -5.55 3.61 -25.72
C ASP A 59 -4.39 3.60 -24.71
N ILE A 60 -3.42 4.49 -24.89
CA ILE A 60 -2.27 4.60 -23.99
C ILE A 60 -2.71 5.06 -22.57
N THR A 61 -3.71 5.93 -22.50
CA THR A 61 -4.23 6.39 -21.19
C THR A 61 -4.97 5.29 -20.45
N LYS A 62 -5.72 4.46 -21.15
CA LYS A 62 -6.39 3.28 -20.56
C LYS A 62 -5.36 2.26 -20.07
N PHE A 63 -4.33 1.99 -20.87
CA PHE A 63 -3.24 1.09 -20.53
C PHE A 63 -2.49 1.57 -19.27
N LEU A 64 -2.07 2.84 -19.22
CA LEU A 64 -1.39 3.43 -18.06
C LEU A 64 -2.28 3.43 -16.81
N ARG A 65 -3.58 3.63 -16.96
CA ARG A 65 -4.54 3.51 -15.86
C ARG A 65 -4.63 2.08 -15.37
N GLY A 66 -4.72 1.10 -16.27
CA GLY A 66 -4.67 -0.32 -15.92
C GLY A 66 -3.39 -0.69 -15.15
N LEU A 67 -2.25 -0.20 -15.62
CA LEU A 67 -0.97 -0.38 -14.97
C LEU A 67 -0.93 0.26 -13.56
N SER A 68 -1.60 1.39 -13.39
CA SER A 68 -1.71 2.04 -12.08
C SER A 68 -2.49 1.19 -11.06
N TYR A 69 -3.56 0.51 -11.50
CA TYR A 69 -4.28 -0.46 -10.64
C TYR A 69 -3.44 -1.71 -10.32
N LEU A 70 -2.66 -2.18 -11.30
CA LEU A 70 -1.70 -3.26 -11.07
C LEU A 70 -0.65 -2.84 -10.03
N GLY A 71 -0.23 -1.56 -10.06
CA GLY A 71 0.63 -0.97 -9.03
C GLY A 71 0.03 -0.99 -7.63
N LEU A 72 -1.30 -0.89 -7.49
CA LEU A 72 -1.98 -1.01 -6.20
C LEU A 72 -1.81 -2.43 -5.63
N VAL A 73 -2.09 -3.45 -6.43
CA VAL A 73 -1.95 -4.86 -5.99
C VAL A 73 -0.50 -5.18 -5.69
N LEU A 74 0.41 -4.79 -6.59
CA LEU A 74 1.84 -5.00 -6.41
C LEU A 74 2.37 -4.24 -5.18
N GLY A 75 1.86 -3.04 -4.91
CA GLY A 75 2.21 -2.25 -3.72
C GLY A 75 1.95 -2.99 -2.41
N ILE A 76 0.86 -3.76 -2.32
CA ILE A 76 0.57 -4.62 -1.16
C ILE A 76 1.66 -5.69 -0.98
N PHE A 77 2.04 -6.38 -2.05
CA PHE A 77 3.09 -7.41 -1.99
C PHE A 77 4.46 -6.82 -1.68
N VAL A 78 4.77 -5.64 -2.22
CA VAL A 78 6.01 -4.90 -1.93
C VAL A 78 6.09 -4.50 -0.45
N ILE A 79 5.00 -3.97 0.13
CA ILE A 79 4.92 -3.68 1.56
C ILE A 79 5.08 -4.96 2.38
N TRP A 80 4.37 -6.03 2.00
CA TRP A 80 4.43 -7.32 2.69
C TRP A 80 5.84 -7.87 2.72
N SER A 81 6.54 -7.88 1.58
CA SER A 81 7.92 -8.34 1.47
C SER A 81 8.86 -7.53 2.37
N GLY A 82 8.74 -6.19 2.37
CA GLY A 82 9.54 -5.33 3.25
C GLY A 82 9.27 -5.56 4.73
N VAL A 83 8.00 -5.68 5.13
CA VAL A 83 7.60 -5.90 6.53
C VAL A 83 8.05 -7.27 7.04
N ILE A 84 7.79 -8.33 6.27
CA ILE A 84 8.19 -9.70 6.66
C ILE A 84 9.70 -9.83 6.68
N GLY A 85 10.42 -9.23 5.72
CA GLY A 85 11.88 -9.17 5.73
C GLY A 85 12.44 -8.58 7.03
N LEU A 86 11.86 -7.47 7.51
CA LEU A 86 12.26 -6.86 8.79
C LEU A 86 11.90 -7.72 10.00
N ILE A 87 10.67 -8.24 10.07
CA ILE A 87 10.17 -8.95 11.27
C ILE A 87 10.87 -10.31 11.43
N ARG A 88 11.07 -11.01 10.33
CA ARG A 88 11.63 -12.37 10.33
C ARG A 88 13.12 -12.41 10.04
N ASN A 89 13.76 -11.27 9.81
CA ASN A 89 15.16 -11.16 9.41
C ASN A 89 15.48 -12.01 8.17
N ILE A 90 14.61 -11.94 7.12
CA ILE A 90 14.76 -12.75 5.92
C ILE A 90 15.69 -12.04 4.92
N PRO A 91 16.70 -12.73 4.37
CA PRO A 91 17.54 -12.17 3.32
C PRO A 91 16.75 -11.85 2.06
N PRO A 92 17.10 -10.77 1.32
CA PRO A 92 16.34 -10.29 0.17
C PRO A 92 16.36 -11.20 -1.06
N SER A 93 17.28 -12.14 -1.13
CA SER A 93 17.41 -13.15 -2.19
C SER A 93 18.19 -14.36 -1.70
N PHE A 94 18.14 -15.46 -2.47
CA PHE A 94 18.94 -16.65 -2.20
C PHE A 94 20.45 -16.37 -2.33
N GLU A 95 20.85 -15.64 -3.36
CA GLU A 95 22.26 -15.26 -3.59
C GLU A 95 22.80 -14.38 -2.44
N TYR A 96 21.97 -13.48 -1.91
CA TYR A 96 22.35 -12.63 -0.78
C TYR A 96 22.51 -13.44 0.52
N ARG A 97 21.73 -14.50 0.69
CA ARG A 97 21.82 -15.45 1.81
C ARG A 97 23.18 -16.10 1.90
N ASP A 98 23.71 -16.55 0.75
CA ASP A 98 24.97 -17.25 0.68
C ASP A 98 26.17 -16.35 1.02
N VAL A 99 26.02 -15.04 0.87
CA VAL A 99 27.09 -14.05 1.12
C VAL A 99 27.05 -13.44 2.52
N THR A 100 25.86 -13.38 3.18
CA THR A 100 25.63 -12.53 4.36
C THR A 100 25.10 -13.26 5.59
N GLU A 101 25.32 -14.56 5.72
CA GLU A 101 24.92 -15.34 6.92
C GLU A 101 23.43 -15.17 7.32
N ASP A 102 22.52 -15.25 6.36
CA ASP A 102 21.06 -15.22 6.57
C ASP A 102 20.49 -13.91 7.17
N ALA A 103 21.18 -12.79 7.07
CA ALA A 103 20.70 -11.52 7.59
C ALA A 103 19.85 -10.73 6.57
N ALA A 104 18.79 -10.07 7.06
CA ALA A 104 17.99 -9.17 6.24
C ALA A 104 18.75 -7.88 5.91
N ASN A 105 18.56 -7.37 4.71
CA ASN A 105 19.00 -6.02 4.38
C ASN A 105 17.93 -5.01 4.84
N HIS A 106 18.13 -4.43 6.02
CA HIS A 106 17.18 -3.49 6.65
C HIS A 106 16.88 -2.28 5.77
N PHE A 107 17.88 -1.74 5.06
CA PHE A 107 17.67 -0.62 4.15
C PHE A 107 16.71 -1.01 3.01
N THR A 108 16.94 -2.14 2.37
CA THR A 108 16.08 -2.66 1.30
C THR A 108 14.64 -2.87 1.81
N CYS A 109 14.49 -3.46 2.99
CA CYS A 109 13.16 -3.69 3.58
C CYS A 109 12.41 -2.39 3.86
N ILE A 110 13.04 -1.40 4.50
CA ILE A 110 12.43 -0.09 4.78
C ILE A 110 12.10 0.63 3.46
N PHE A 111 13.00 0.59 2.51
CA PHE A 111 12.80 1.21 1.20
C PHE A 111 11.61 0.58 0.46
N LEU A 112 11.46 -0.75 0.48
CA LEU A 112 10.31 -1.45 -0.09
C LEU A 112 9.00 -1.03 0.56
N ILE A 113 8.96 -0.86 1.89
CA ILE A 113 7.76 -0.37 2.58
C ILE A 113 7.37 1.02 2.06
N VAL A 114 8.32 1.95 1.96
CA VAL A 114 8.06 3.33 1.51
C VAL A 114 7.59 3.36 0.05
N ILE A 115 8.25 2.61 -0.83
CA ILE A 115 7.86 2.52 -2.25
C ILE A 115 6.52 1.80 -2.41
N GLY A 116 6.30 0.72 -1.69
CA GLY A 116 5.04 -0.03 -1.71
C GLY A 116 3.86 0.83 -1.28
N ILE A 117 4.00 1.62 -0.21
CA ILE A 117 2.99 2.62 0.20
C ILE A 117 2.75 3.63 -0.93
N THR A 118 3.80 4.10 -1.60
CA THR A 118 3.68 5.04 -2.71
C THR A 118 2.90 4.43 -3.87
N MET A 119 3.19 3.18 -4.25
CA MET A 119 2.50 2.44 -5.30
C MET A 119 1.03 2.23 -4.96
N PHE A 120 0.75 1.85 -3.72
CA PHE A 120 -0.61 1.65 -3.21
C PHE A 120 -1.42 2.95 -3.19
N MET A 121 -0.84 4.04 -2.69
CA MET A 121 -1.53 5.33 -2.54
C MET A 121 -1.83 6.03 -3.85
N LYS A 122 -1.05 5.79 -4.90
CA LYS A 122 -1.18 6.53 -6.16
C LYS A 122 -2.55 6.39 -6.84
N PRO A 123 -3.09 5.17 -7.07
CA PRO A 123 -4.41 5.01 -7.66
C PRO A 123 -5.56 5.36 -6.68
N ILE A 124 -5.30 5.29 -5.38
CA ILE A 124 -6.29 5.54 -4.34
C ILE A 124 -6.40 7.04 -4.01
N SER A 125 -5.46 7.85 -4.49
CA SER A 125 -5.39 9.28 -4.16
C SER A 125 -6.68 10.05 -4.49
N ASP A 126 -7.44 9.60 -5.47
CA ASP A 126 -8.67 10.25 -5.94
C ASP A 126 -9.93 9.79 -5.18
N LEU A 127 -9.83 8.75 -4.35
CA LEU A 127 -10.95 8.24 -3.57
C LEU A 127 -11.11 9.01 -2.25
N PRO A 128 -12.35 9.28 -1.80
CA PRO A 128 -12.63 9.91 -0.51
C PRO A 128 -12.49 8.91 0.65
N LEU A 129 -11.30 8.30 0.80
CA LEU A 129 -11.03 7.23 1.77
C LEU A 129 -11.40 7.59 3.20
N SER A 130 -11.13 8.83 3.61
CA SER A 130 -11.43 9.28 4.97
C SER A 130 -12.92 9.23 5.28
N SER A 131 -13.77 9.63 4.32
CA SER A 131 -15.23 9.58 4.47
C SER A 131 -15.74 8.15 4.50
N ILE A 132 -15.22 7.27 3.63
CA ILE A 132 -15.62 5.87 3.58
C ILE A 132 -15.26 5.15 4.89
N ILE A 133 -14.02 5.31 5.36
CA ILE A 133 -13.56 4.66 6.60
C ILE A 133 -14.30 5.23 7.81
N GLY A 134 -14.52 6.55 7.86
CA GLY A 134 -15.31 7.18 8.92
C GLY A 134 -16.73 6.64 8.99
N LEU A 135 -17.41 6.54 7.83
CA LEU A 135 -18.77 6.00 7.75
C LEU A 135 -18.83 4.52 8.18
N LEU A 136 -17.89 3.69 7.73
CA LEU A 136 -17.80 2.29 8.12
C LEU A 136 -17.57 2.14 9.64
N ALA A 137 -16.67 2.92 10.21
CA ALA A 137 -16.39 2.90 11.66
C ALA A 137 -17.60 3.36 12.47
N GLY A 138 -18.27 4.44 12.06
CA GLY A 138 -19.49 4.91 12.72
C GLY A 138 -20.62 3.88 12.65
N THR A 139 -20.82 3.26 11.48
CA THR A 139 -21.85 2.22 11.30
C THR A 139 -21.55 0.99 12.15
N ALA A 140 -20.29 0.50 12.13
CA ALA A 140 -19.89 -0.63 12.94
C ALA A 140 -20.09 -0.35 14.44
N THR A 141 -19.68 0.83 14.90
CA THR A 141 -19.88 1.23 16.30
C THR A 141 -21.37 1.30 16.67
N ALA A 142 -22.20 1.87 15.83
CA ALA A 142 -23.63 1.96 16.08
C ALA A 142 -24.29 0.58 16.18
N ILE A 143 -23.91 -0.35 15.28
CA ILE A 143 -24.40 -1.74 15.32
C ILE A 143 -23.93 -2.45 16.60
N ILE A 144 -22.65 -2.31 16.95
CA ILE A 144 -22.09 -2.92 18.15
C ILE A 144 -22.82 -2.43 19.41
N ILE A 145 -23.05 -1.13 19.53
CA ILE A 145 -23.78 -0.54 20.64
C ILE A 145 -25.22 -1.06 20.69
N ALA A 146 -25.91 -1.10 19.54
CA ALA A 146 -27.29 -1.57 19.44
C ALA A 146 -27.44 -3.06 19.85
N VAL A 147 -26.39 -3.89 19.65
CA VAL A 147 -26.41 -5.33 19.97
C VAL A 147 -25.99 -5.59 21.42
N ILE A 148 -25.00 -4.84 21.92
CA ILE A 148 -24.39 -5.13 23.25
C ILE A 148 -25.17 -4.47 24.40
N VAL A 149 -25.80 -3.31 24.16
CA VAL A 149 -26.48 -2.58 25.25
C VAL A 149 -27.77 -3.30 25.64
N PRO A 150 -27.91 -3.76 26.90
CA PRO A 150 -29.09 -4.50 27.35
C PRO A 150 -30.34 -3.58 27.46
N ASP A 151 -31.52 -4.15 27.27
CA ASP A 151 -32.80 -3.43 27.33
C ASP A 151 -33.04 -2.67 28.65
N SER A 152 -32.48 -3.16 29.76
CA SER A 152 -32.54 -2.48 31.05
C SER A 152 -31.82 -1.14 31.06
N ALA A 153 -30.65 -1.06 30.42
CA ALA A 153 -29.91 0.19 30.27
C ALA A 153 -30.61 1.15 29.29
N VAL A 154 -31.16 0.61 28.21
CA VAL A 154 -31.95 1.38 27.23
C VAL A 154 -33.17 2.04 27.90
N LYS A 155 -33.89 1.33 28.78
CA LYS A 155 -35.04 1.86 29.51
C LYS A 155 -34.66 2.95 30.49
N LEU A 156 -33.50 2.84 31.16
CA LEU A 156 -32.97 3.91 32.05
C LEU A 156 -32.67 5.20 31.27
N ILE A 157 -32.04 5.07 30.12
CA ILE A 157 -31.69 6.21 29.24
C ILE A 157 -32.95 6.83 28.62
N ALA A 158 -33.92 6.00 28.26
CA ALA A 158 -35.18 6.44 27.63
C ALA A 158 -36.01 7.39 28.52
N GLY A 159 -35.79 7.38 29.85
CA GLY A 159 -36.41 8.35 30.76
C GLY A 159 -35.86 9.77 30.63
N VAL A 160 -34.67 9.97 30.04
CA VAL A 160 -34.00 11.27 29.93
C VAL A 160 -33.84 11.71 28.47
N ILE A 161 -33.41 10.79 27.59
CA ILE A 161 -33.17 11.07 26.17
C ILE A 161 -33.67 9.89 25.34
N ASN A 162 -34.27 10.16 24.17
CA ASN A 162 -34.68 9.09 23.27
C ASN A 162 -33.45 8.32 22.76
N PRO A 163 -33.35 7.00 23.01
CA PRO A 163 -32.18 6.18 22.69
C PRO A 163 -31.80 6.22 21.21
N LYS A 164 -32.76 6.41 20.31
CA LYS A 164 -32.51 6.54 18.85
C LYS A 164 -31.66 7.76 18.52
N TRP A 165 -31.96 8.90 19.13
CA TRP A 165 -31.21 10.13 18.92
C TRP A 165 -29.80 10.05 19.51
N LEU A 166 -29.67 9.40 20.67
CA LEU A 166 -28.37 9.16 21.27
C LEU A 166 -27.48 8.32 20.36
N LEU A 167 -28.02 7.26 19.78
CA LEU A 167 -27.30 6.40 18.82
C LEU A 167 -26.87 7.17 17.56
N VAL A 168 -27.74 8.03 17.04
CA VAL A 168 -27.43 8.90 15.87
C VAL A 168 -26.31 9.88 16.21
N ILE A 169 -26.33 10.49 17.40
CA ILE A 169 -25.29 11.43 17.84
C ILE A 169 -23.95 10.68 17.95
N ILE A 170 -23.92 9.50 18.57
CA ILE A 170 -22.71 8.69 18.69
C ILE A 170 -22.19 8.29 17.31
N PHE A 171 -23.08 7.83 16.40
CA PHE A 171 -22.74 7.51 15.02
C PHE A 171 -22.06 8.69 14.31
N ILE A 172 -22.66 9.89 14.36
CA ILE A 172 -22.10 11.08 13.72
C ILE A 172 -20.76 11.44 14.36
N MET A 173 -20.67 11.44 15.68
CA MET A 173 -19.46 11.82 16.42
C MET A 173 -18.29 10.87 16.04
N ILE A 174 -18.50 9.56 16.08
CA ILE A 174 -17.47 8.58 15.70
C ILE A 174 -17.09 8.72 14.23
N THR A 175 -18.08 8.84 13.35
CA THR A 175 -17.84 9.06 11.92
C THR A 175 -16.94 10.27 11.67
N VAL A 176 -17.23 11.41 12.29
CA VAL A 176 -16.45 12.64 12.12
C VAL A 176 -15.05 12.51 12.70
N ILE A 177 -14.91 11.98 13.93
CA ILE A 177 -13.59 11.82 14.57
C ILE A 177 -12.71 10.90 13.72
N VAL A 178 -13.22 9.73 13.34
CA VAL A 178 -12.46 8.76 12.53
C VAL A 178 -12.15 9.34 11.16
N ALA A 179 -13.10 10.00 10.48
CA ALA A 179 -12.86 10.62 9.18
C ALA A 179 -11.77 11.69 9.24
N LEU A 180 -11.75 12.55 10.27
CA LEU A 180 -10.72 13.57 10.46
C LEU A 180 -9.36 12.94 10.74
N THR A 181 -9.30 11.93 11.59
CA THR A 181 -8.06 11.21 11.91
C THR A 181 -7.49 10.54 10.66
N VAL A 182 -8.31 9.80 9.93
CA VAL A 182 -7.92 9.14 8.67
C VAL A 182 -7.50 10.16 7.61
N LYS A 183 -8.21 11.30 7.50
CA LYS A 183 -7.85 12.38 6.57
C LYS A 183 -6.45 12.90 6.83
N PHE A 184 -6.06 13.06 8.09
CA PHE A 184 -4.72 13.49 8.46
C PHE A 184 -3.66 12.47 7.99
N TYR A 185 -3.79 11.19 8.35
CA TYR A 185 -2.83 10.15 7.98
C TYR A 185 -2.77 9.95 6.46
N VAL A 186 -3.91 9.85 5.79
CA VAL A 186 -3.97 9.73 4.33
C VAL A 186 -3.38 10.96 3.65
N GLY A 187 -3.55 12.17 4.23
CA GLY A 187 -2.93 13.39 3.73
C GLY A 187 -1.41 13.32 3.74
N VAL A 188 -0.80 12.85 4.83
CA VAL A 188 0.65 12.65 4.94
C VAL A 188 1.14 11.64 3.90
N LEU A 189 0.49 10.47 3.82
CA LEU A 189 0.86 9.42 2.85
C LEU A 189 0.74 9.88 1.40
N LYS A 190 -0.32 10.64 1.07
CA LYS A 190 -0.50 11.26 -0.26
C LYS A 190 0.62 12.24 -0.58
N THR A 191 1.08 13.01 0.39
CA THR A 191 2.18 13.98 0.21
C THR A 191 3.48 13.24 -0.08
N ILE A 192 3.79 12.20 0.67
CA ILE A 192 4.96 11.34 0.43
C ILE A 192 4.88 10.70 -0.96
N SER A 193 3.74 10.09 -1.31
CA SER A 193 3.53 9.47 -2.62
C SER A 193 3.69 10.47 -3.76
N LYS A 194 3.16 11.69 -3.62
CA LYS A 194 3.29 12.75 -4.62
C LYS A 194 4.75 13.22 -4.78
N PHE A 195 5.49 13.31 -3.67
CA PHE A 195 6.91 13.68 -3.69
C PHE A 195 7.75 12.60 -4.40
N LEU A 196 7.58 11.33 -4.02
CA LEU A 196 8.32 10.22 -4.64
C LEU A 196 7.95 10.02 -6.12
N SER A 197 6.73 10.36 -6.51
CA SER A 197 6.26 10.29 -7.91
C SER A 197 6.69 11.51 -8.74
N TRP A 198 7.35 12.50 -8.15
CA TRP A 198 7.86 13.64 -8.91
C TRP A 198 8.91 13.17 -9.91
N PRO A 199 8.86 13.60 -11.21
CA PRO A 199 9.63 12.99 -12.28
C PRO A 199 11.13 12.82 -12.01
N PRO A 200 11.85 13.83 -11.49
CA PRO A 200 13.27 13.64 -11.18
C PRO A 200 13.52 12.58 -10.13
N ILE A 201 12.69 12.57 -9.08
CA ILE A 201 12.79 11.60 -7.97
C ILE A 201 12.38 10.21 -8.45
N ALA A 202 11.27 10.11 -9.19
CA ALA A 202 10.82 8.85 -9.77
C ALA A 202 11.87 8.22 -10.70
N PHE A 203 12.62 9.04 -11.45
CA PHE A 203 13.72 8.58 -12.29
C PHE A 203 14.90 8.02 -11.46
N ILE A 204 15.28 8.70 -10.41
CA ILE A 204 16.32 8.24 -9.48
C ILE A 204 15.88 6.94 -8.80
N ILE A 205 14.64 6.88 -8.31
CA ILE A 205 14.06 5.68 -7.69
C ILE A 205 14.04 4.51 -8.67
N MET A 206 13.64 4.75 -9.92
CA MET A 206 13.63 3.73 -10.96
C MET A 206 15.02 3.12 -11.14
N ILE A 207 16.03 3.96 -11.39
CA ILE A 207 17.42 3.48 -11.57
C ILE A 207 17.89 2.76 -10.31
N PHE A 208 17.68 3.34 -9.15
CA PHE A 208 18.07 2.75 -7.88
C PHE A 208 17.43 1.37 -7.66
N CYS A 209 16.11 1.25 -7.83
CA CYS A 209 15.39 0.00 -7.68
C CYS A 209 15.89 -1.08 -8.64
N LEU A 210 16.14 -0.73 -9.90
CA LEU A 210 16.64 -1.68 -10.88
C LEU A 210 18.05 -2.13 -10.54
N VAL A 211 18.96 -1.18 -10.27
CA VAL A 211 20.38 -1.49 -9.99
C VAL A 211 20.50 -2.29 -8.69
N GLN A 212 19.88 -1.82 -7.60
CA GLN A 212 19.89 -2.50 -6.30
C GLN A 212 19.19 -3.86 -6.36
N GLY A 213 18.02 -3.92 -7.04
CA GLY A 213 17.25 -5.15 -7.16
C GLY A 213 17.98 -6.22 -7.96
N PHE A 214 18.57 -5.88 -9.10
CA PHE A 214 19.38 -6.82 -9.87
C PHE A 214 20.68 -7.20 -9.17
N ALA A 215 21.35 -6.27 -8.48
CA ALA A 215 22.55 -6.56 -7.70
C ALA A 215 22.26 -7.58 -6.59
N LEU A 216 21.16 -7.40 -5.87
CA LEU A 216 20.70 -8.34 -4.84
C LEU A 216 20.28 -9.69 -5.43
N TRP A 217 19.59 -9.69 -6.58
CA TRP A 217 19.01 -10.90 -7.16
C TRP A 217 20.06 -11.79 -7.85
N ILE A 218 21.00 -11.17 -8.58
CA ILE A 218 21.95 -11.91 -9.44
C ILE A 218 23.30 -12.14 -8.72
N TRP A 219 23.77 -11.13 -7.98
CA TRP A 219 25.10 -11.16 -7.37
C TRP A 219 25.10 -11.30 -5.85
N GLY A 220 23.92 -11.24 -5.23
CA GLY A 220 23.83 -11.28 -3.78
C GLY A 220 24.48 -10.06 -3.09
N VAL A 221 24.72 -8.96 -3.81
CA VAL A 221 25.43 -7.79 -3.29
C VAL A 221 24.47 -6.63 -3.14
N SER A 222 24.53 -5.98 -2.00
CA SER A 222 23.79 -4.74 -1.74
C SER A 222 24.68 -3.51 -1.95
N ILE A 223 24.21 -2.56 -2.75
CA ILE A 223 24.91 -1.29 -2.96
C ILE A 223 24.74 -0.37 -1.75
N PHE A 224 23.55 -0.42 -1.12
CA PHE A 224 23.22 0.33 0.08
C PHE A 224 22.73 -0.59 1.19
N GLY A 225 23.10 -0.28 2.42
CA GLY A 225 22.77 -1.11 3.56
C GLY A 225 23.63 -2.37 3.58
N LEU A 226 24.89 -2.23 3.19
CA LEU A 226 25.91 -3.18 3.63
C LEU A 226 25.68 -3.43 5.11
N ASN A 227 25.75 -4.69 5.53
CA ASN A 227 25.81 -5.05 6.94
C ASN A 227 27.03 -4.33 7.56
N ILE A 228 26.85 -3.04 7.85
CA ILE A 228 27.74 -2.30 8.73
C ILE A 228 27.23 -2.61 10.13
N LEU A 229 27.51 -3.83 10.55
CA LEU A 229 27.58 -4.25 11.94
C LEU A 229 28.30 -5.57 11.97
#